data_8cd45753b06db8c9591f7eed6555895c
#
_entry.id   8cd45753b06db8c9591f7eed6555895c
#
_cell.length_a   1.000
_cell.length_b   1.000
_cell.length_c   1.000
_cell.angle_alpha   90.00
_cell.angle_beta   90.00
_cell.angle_gamma   90.00
#
_symmetry.space_group_name_H-M   'P 1'
#
loop_
_entity.id
_entity.type
_entity.pdbx_description
1 polymer ?
#
loop_
_entity_poly.entity_id
_entity_poly.type
_entity_poly.pdbx_seq_one_letter_code
_entity_poly.pdbx_strand_id
1 'polypeptide(L)'
;MKYFYAFLVLFLVFSCSPEKKGDPLRFKFGTFEIPASDNYGKTVIIRKDSLQIEQYTKKVSISTDSLVTEKETTKIDTLYIKWKNNFAYSLRMKNPKTDLDKDPIFVQITKVTDTSYSFTARIGYSNFKQKGTVYKVK
;
A
#
# COMPACT_ATOMS: atom_id res chain seq x y z
N MET A 1 -17.58 13.95 57.84
CA MET A 1 -18.02 13.68 56.48
C MET A 1 -16.84 13.81 55.54
N LYS A 2 -16.37 12.73 55.01
CA LYS A 2 -15.26 12.71 54.08
C LYS A 2 -15.81 12.46 52.71
N TYR A 3 -15.76 13.44 51.84
CA TYR A 3 -16.19 13.33 50.45
C TYR A 3 -15.10 12.55 49.71
N PHE A 4 -15.41 11.31 49.36
CA PHE A 4 -14.59 10.47 48.51
C PHE A 4 -14.89 10.84 47.06
N TYR A 5 -14.09 11.76 46.51
CA TYR A 5 -14.11 12.01 45.09
C TYR A 5 -13.45 10.88 44.35
N ALA A 6 -14.27 9.92 43.89
CA ALA A 6 -13.83 8.96 42.91
C ALA A 6 -13.58 9.71 41.59
N PHE A 7 -12.33 10.06 41.35
CA PHE A 7 -11.86 10.61 40.07
C PHE A 7 -11.87 9.46 39.07
N LEU A 8 -13.02 9.29 38.41
CA LEU A 8 -13.17 8.37 37.29
C LEU A 8 -12.39 8.96 36.11
N VAL A 9 -11.12 8.62 36.01
CA VAL A 9 -10.31 8.89 34.81
C VAL A 9 -10.85 8.03 33.69
N LEU A 10 -11.74 8.62 32.92
CA LEU A 10 -12.22 8.05 31.68
C LEU A 10 -11.05 8.06 30.68
N PHE A 11 -10.33 6.96 30.61
CA PHE A 11 -9.38 6.70 29.53
C PHE A 11 -10.18 6.64 28.21
N LEU A 12 -10.27 7.78 27.55
CA LEU A 12 -10.65 7.82 26.14
C LEU A 12 -9.52 7.16 25.34
N VAL A 13 -9.58 5.86 25.21
CA VAL A 13 -8.82 5.13 24.19
C VAL A 13 -9.34 5.63 22.84
N PHE A 14 -8.66 6.64 22.30
CA PHE A 14 -8.82 6.97 20.90
C PHE A 14 -8.35 5.78 20.10
N SER A 15 -9.28 4.85 19.86
CA SER A 15 -9.11 3.82 18.85
C SER A 15 -8.99 4.55 17.52
N CYS A 16 -7.77 4.64 17.00
CA CYS A 16 -7.48 5.21 15.69
C CYS A 16 -7.96 4.20 14.63
N SER A 17 -9.28 4.07 14.51
CA SER A 17 -9.89 3.27 13.45
C SER A 17 -9.78 4.04 12.14
N PRO A 18 -9.47 3.36 11.02
CA PRO A 18 -9.47 4.02 9.71
C PRO A 18 -10.87 4.54 9.39
N GLU A 19 -10.93 5.69 8.73
CA GLU A 19 -12.20 6.27 8.27
C GLU A 19 -12.85 5.30 7.27
N LYS A 20 -14.00 4.75 7.64
CA LYS A 20 -14.71 3.73 6.87
C LYS A 20 -15.99 4.30 6.30
N LYS A 21 -15.99 4.56 4.99
CA LYS A 21 -17.20 4.90 4.20
C LYS A 21 -17.62 3.79 3.23
N GLY A 22 -16.87 2.70 3.15
CA GLY A 22 -17.12 1.57 2.26
C GLY A 22 -16.74 0.23 2.88
N ASP A 23 -17.05 -0.86 2.18
CA ASP A 23 -16.70 -2.21 2.60
C ASP A 23 -15.24 -2.54 2.26
N PRO A 24 -14.35 -2.75 3.26
CA PRO A 24 -12.95 -3.08 3.00
C PRO A 24 -12.77 -4.44 2.30
N LEU A 25 -13.72 -5.37 2.40
CA LEU A 25 -13.65 -6.67 1.74
C LEU A 25 -13.61 -6.57 0.21
N ARG A 26 -14.15 -5.49 -0.34
CA ARG A 26 -14.14 -5.21 -1.80
C ARG A 26 -12.74 -5.09 -2.39
N PHE A 27 -11.73 -4.83 -1.55
CA PHE A 27 -10.36 -4.62 -1.99
C PHE A 27 -9.48 -5.86 -1.90
N LYS A 28 -10.02 -6.99 -1.45
CA LYS A 28 -9.26 -8.24 -1.37
C LYS A 28 -9.05 -8.90 -2.72
N PHE A 29 -9.97 -8.69 -3.65
CA PHE A 29 -9.93 -9.27 -5.00
C PHE A 29 -10.31 -8.24 -6.05
N GLY A 30 -9.79 -8.39 -7.26
CA GLY A 30 -10.15 -7.58 -8.41
C GLY A 30 -8.97 -6.84 -9.03
N THR A 31 -9.30 -5.86 -9.84
CA THR A 31 -8.34 -4.99 -10.53
C THR A 31 -8.40 -3.59 -9.96
N PHE A 32 -7.24 -3.01 -9.74
CA PHE A 32 -7.08 -1.71 -9.11
C PHE A 32 -6.03 -0.90 -9.84
N GLU A 33 -6.02 0.39 -9.60
CA GLU A 33 -5.03 1.32 -10.14
C GLU A 33 -4.49 2.25 -9.05
N ILE A 34 -3.19 2.54 -9.14
CA ILE A 34 -2.56 3.65 -8.45
C ILE A 34 -2.22 4.70 -9.53
N PRO A 35 -2.68 5.95 -9.39
CA PRO A 35 -2.38 7.00 -10.35
C PRO A 35 -0.87 7.25 -10.50
N ALA A 36 -0.49 7.75 -11.67
CA ALA A 36 0.88 8.16 -11.92
C ALA A 36 1.34 9.25 -10.94
N SER A 37 2.61 9.22 -10.59
CA SER A 37 3.32 10.23 -9.81
C SER A 37 4.53 10.74 -10.58
N ASP A 38 5.28 11.68 -10.01
CA ASP A 38 6.43 12.30 -10.69
C ASP A 38 7.49 11.29 -11.14
N ASN A 39 7.66 10.20 -10.38
CA ASN A 39 8.73 9.22 -10.62
C ASN A 39 8.24 7.91 -11.25
N TYR A 40 6.94 7.66 -11.23
CA TYR A 40 6.36 6.40 -11.70
C TYR A 40 5.12 6.67 -12.55
N GLY A 41 4.96 5.90 -13.61
CA GLY A 41 3.71 5.83 -14.34
C GLY A 41 2.60 5.18 -13.50
N LYS A 42 1.41 5.11 -14.08
CA LYS A 42 0.28 4.42 -13.46
C LYS A 42 0.62 2.96 -13.16
N THR A 43 0.26 2.50 -11.97
CA THR A 43 0.38 1.09 -11.59
C THR A 43 -0.97 0.42 -11.66
N VAL A 44 -1.05 -0.70 -12.37
CA VAL A 44 -2.21 -1.59 -12.39
C VAL A 44 -1.95 -2.76 -11.46
N ILE A 45 -2.88 -3.03 -10.57
CA ILE A 45 -2.81 -4.10 -9.56
C ILE A 45 -3.92 -5.11 -9.85
N ILE A 46 -3.56 -6.38 -9.93
CA ILE A 46 -4.52 -7.49 -10.03
C ILE A 46 -4.35 -8.36 -8.79
N ARG A 47 -5.41 -8.55 -8.02
CA ARG A 47 -5.47 -9.43 -6.86
C ARG A 47 -6.33 -10.64 -7.16
N LYS A 48 -5.71 -11.80 -7.09
CA LYS A 48 -6.38 -13.08 -7.30
C LYS A 48 -5.76 -14.12 -6.37
N ASP A 49 -6.63 -14.81 -5.63
CA ASP A 49 -6.20 -15.78 -4.61
C ASP A 49 -5.28 -15.12 -3.56
N SER A 50 -4.09 -15.65 -3.37
CA SER A 50 -3.06 -15.11 -2.47
C SER A 50 -1.96 -14.33 -3.21
N LEU A 51 -2.24 -13.90 -4.44
CA LEU A 51 -1.27 -13.19 -5.29
C LEU A 51 -1.73 -11.76 -5.58
N GLN A 52 -0.76 -10.86 -5.64
CA GLN A 52 -0.90 -9.52 -6.18
C GLN A 52 0.08 -9.36 -7.34
N ILE A 53 -0.44 -9.03 -8.50
CA ILE A 53 0.36 -8.77 -9.70
C ILE A 53 0.33 -7.26 -9.94
N GLU A 54 1.50 -6.64 -10.02
CA GLU A 54 1.67 -5.22 -10.26
C GLU A 54 2.31 -4.98 -11.62
N GLN A 55 1.67 -4.19 -12.45
CA GLN A 55 2.21 -3.72 -13.72
C GLN A 55 2.39 -2.22 -13.65
N TYR A 56 3.61 -1.75 -13.84
CA TYR A 56 3.94 -0.34 -13.78
C TYR A 56 5.00 0.05 -14.80
N THR A 57 5.02 1.32 -15.14
CA THR A 57 5.98 1.91 -16.07
C THR A 57 7.00 2.72 -15.29
N LYS A 58 8.26 2.44 -15.52
CA LYS A 58 9.40 3.17 -14.92
C LYS A 58 10.12 3.96 -16.00
N LYS A 59 10.37 5.24 -15.74
CA LYS A 59 11.22 6.08 -16.58
C LYS A 59 12.69 5.82 -16.24
N VAL A 60 13.47 5.45 -17.24
CA VAL A 60 14.90 5.23 -17.11
C VAL A 60 15.62 6.26 -18.00
N SER A 61 16.48 7.06 -17.40
CA SER A 61 17.33 7.97 -18.14
C SER A 61 18.56 7.22 -18.66
N ILE A 62 18.71 7.17 -19.97
CA ILE A 62 19.91 6.62 -20.64
C ILE A 62 20.77 7.79 -21.05
N SER A 63 21.96 7.90 -20.45
CA SER A 63 22.96 8.88 -20.84
C SER A 63 23.97 8.23 -21.78
N THR A 64 24.02 8.70 -23.03
CA THR A 64 25.10 8.44 -24.00
C THR A 64 25.76 9.74 -24.33
N ASP A 65 27.08 9.75 -24.42
CA ASP A 65 28.08 10.84 -24.60
C ASP A 65 27.62 12.30 -24.80
N SER A 66 26.39 12.56 -25.22
CA SER A 66 25.88 13.93 -25.46
C SER A 66 24.37 14.07 -25.36
N LEU A 67 23.66 12.98 -25.16
CA LEU A 67 22.17 12.97 -25.15
C LEU A 67 21.64 12.19 -23.94
N VAL A 68 20.78 12.84 -23.17
CA VAL A 68 19.96 12.18 -22.16
C VAL A 68 18.65 11.80 -22.83
N THR A 69 18.43 10.50 -23.00
CA THR A 69 17.16 9.97 -23.56
C THR A 69 16.39 9.31 -22.43
N GLU A 70 15.14 9.71 -22.24
CA GLU A 70 14.23 9.02 -21.31
C GLU A 70 13.56 7.85 -22.05
N LYS A 71 13.70 6.67 -21.47
CA LYS A 71 13.02 5.46 -21.96
C LYS A 71 12.04 4.95 -20.91
N GLU A 72 10.81 4.70 -21.32
CA GLU A 72 9.84 4.05 -20.49
C GLU A 72 9.96 2.52 -20.61
N THR A 73 10.03 1.85 -19.47
CA THR A 73 10.08 0.38 -19.39
C THR A 73 8.93 -0.11 -18.53
N THR A 74 8.11 -1.00 -19.10
CA THR A 74 7.05 -1.68 -18.35
C THR A 74 7.63 -2.83 -17.54
N LYS A 75 7.31 -2.88 -16.25
CA LYS A 75 7.69 -3.96 -15.34
C LYS A 75 6.44 -4.64 -14.79
N ILE A 76 6.58 -5.95 -14.55
CA ILE A 76 5.54 -6.77 -13.93
C ILE A 76 6.19 -7.50 -12.77
N ASP A 77 5.64 -7.27 -11.58
CA ASP A 77 6.04 -7.94 -10.36
C ASP A 77 4.88 -8.79 -9.84
N THR A 78 5.20 -9.97 -9.35
CA THR A 78 4.24 -10.85 -8.68
C THR A 78 4.63 -10.99 -7.22
N LEU A 79 3.67 -10.72 -6.34
CA LEU A 79 3.86 -10.74 -4.89
C LEU A 79 2.86 -11.69 -4.24
N TYR A 80 3.27 -12.33 -3.17
CA TYR A 80 2.34 -12.97 -2.26
C TYR A 80 1.70 -11.92 -1.37
N ILE A 81 0.37 -11.92 -1.27
CA ILE A 81 -0.39 -11.05 -0.37
C ILE A 81 -0.95 -11.86 0.79
N LYS A 82 -0.74 -11.38 2.01
CA LYS A 82 -1.27 -11.97 3.22
C LYS A 82 -2.02 -10.92 4.04
N TRP A 83 -3.32 -11.07 4.14
CA TRP A 83 -4.16 -10.19 4.96
C TRP A 83 -4.02 -10.53 6.44
N LYS A 84 -3.69 -9.55 7.25
CA LYS A 84 -3.68 -9.64 8.71
C LYS A 84 -5.09 -9.43 9.27
N ASN A 85 -5.79 -8.44 8.72
CA ASN A 85 -7.18 -8.11 8.99
C ASN A 85 -7.73 -7.31 7.79
N ASN A 86 -8.92 -6.73 7.91
CA ASN A 86 -9.54 -5.98 6.80
C ASN A 86 -8.82 -4.66 6.44
N PHE A 87 -7.88 -4.20 7.26
CA PHE A 87 -7.19 -2.91 7.10
C PHE A 87 -5.67 -3.03 7.04
N ALA A 88 -5.13 -4.24 7.08
CA ALA A 88 -3.69 -4.45 7.02
C ALA A 88 -3.33 -5.73 6.27
N TYR A 89 -2.31 -5.65 5.45
CA TYR A 89 -1.75 -6.78 4.74
C TYR A 89 -0.24 -6.64 4.55
N SER A 90 0.41 -7.75 4.25
CA SER A 90 1.81 -7.78 3.87
C SER A 90 1.99 -8.32 2.46
N LEU A 91 3.02 -7.84 1.79
CA LEU A 91 3.43 -8.27 0.47
C LEU A 91 4.85 -8.82 0.53
N ARG A 92 5.11 -9.89 -0.21
CA ARG A 92 6.45 -10.45 -0.42
C ARG A 92 6.65 -10.75 -1.89
N MET A 93 7.78 -10.33 -2.44
CA MET A 93 8.14 -10.66 -3.82
C MET A 93 8.19 -12.19 -4.00
N LYS A 94 7.54 -12.69 -5.05
CA LYS A 94 7.58 -14.13 -5.39
C LYS A 94 8.98 -14.53 -5.88
N ASN A 95 9.61 -13.68 -6.67
CA ASN A 95 10.93 -13.90 -7.24
C ASN A 95 11.86 -12.72 -6.90
N PRO A 96 12.37 -12.62 -5.66
CA PRO A 96 13.24 -11.53 -5.27
C PRO A 96 14.56 -11.58 -6.07
N LYS A 97 15.00 -10.44 -6.59
CA LYS A 97 16.23 -10.28 -7.37
C LYS A 97 17.34 -9.59 -6.58
N THR A 98 16.97 -8.78 -5.61
CA THR A 98 17.89 -8.04 -4.74
C THR A 98 17.65 -8.40 -3.28
N ASP A 99 18.56 -8.02 -2.38
CA ASP A 99 18.36 -8.22 -0.95
C ASP A 99 17.18 -7.41 -0.41
N LEU A 100 16.97 -6.21 -0.94
CA LEU A 100 15.81 -5.38 -0.58
C LEU A 100 14.48 -6.03 -0.96
N ASP A 101 14.44 -6.75 -2.10
CA ASP A 101 13.24 -7.45 -2.56
C ASP A 101 12.83 -8.61 -1.63
N LYS A 102 13.73 -9.07 -0.77
CA LYS A 102 13.44 -10.14 0.21
C LYS A 102 12.68 -9.61 1.42
N ASP A 103 12.72 -8.32 1.66
CA ASP A 103 12.02 -7.70 2.78
C ASP A 103 10.52 -7.64 2.51
N PRO A 104 9.68 -7.90 3.52
CA PRO A 104 8.24 -7.76 3.38
C PRO A 104 7.86 -6.28 3.30
N ILE A 105 6.79 -6.00 2.57
CA ILE A 105 6.14 -4.70 2.55
C ILE A 105 4.91 -4.79 3.44
N PHE A 106 4.84 -3.98 4.48
CA PHE A 106 3.69 -3.89 5.38
C PHE A 106 2.81 -2.73 4.95
N VAL A 107 1.54 -3.01 4.72
CA VAL A 107 0.57 -2.01 4.27
C VAL A 107 -0.53 -1.85 5.31
N GLN A 108 -0.74 -0.62 5.74
CA GLN A 108 -1.83 -0.21 6.61
C GLN A 108 -2.81 0.64 5.82
N ILE A 109 -4.07 0.22 5.76
CA ILE A 109 -5.15 1.00 5.17
C ILE A 109 -5.60 2.04 6.19
N THR A 110 -5.61 3.31 5.79
CA THR A 110 -5.92 4.45 6.64
C THR A 110 -7.29 5.06 6.36
N LYS A 111 -7.82 4.86 5.15
CA LYS A 111 -9.13 5.36 4.73
C LYS A 111 -9.75 4.43 3.71
N VAL A 112 -11.04 4.16 3.82
CA VAL A 112 -11.81 3.35 2.87
C VAL A 112 -13.02 4.14 2.39
N THR A 113 -13.21 4.17 1.06
CA THR A 113 -14.39 4.68 0.38
C THR A 113 -15.08 3.55 -0.39
N ASP A 114 -16.14 3.83 -1.14
CA ASP A 114 -16.80 2.83 -1.98
C ASP A 114 -15.93 2.36 -3.16
N THR A 115 -15.00 3.18 -3.62
CA THR A 115 -14.22 2.96 -4.83
C THR A 115 -12.71 2.93 -4.61
N SER A 116 -12.23 3.30 -3.41
CA SER A 116 -10.81 3.45 -3.14
C SER A 116 -10.45 3.17 -1.69
N TYR A 117 -9.16 2.97 -1.45
CA TYR A 117 -8.59 3.07 -0.12
C TYR A 117 -7.26 3.81 -0.15
N SER A 118 -6.99 4.55 0.91
CA SER A 118 -5.69 5.17 1.16
C SER A 118 -4.86 4.28 2.07
N PHE A 119 -3.56 4.28 1.89
CA PHE A 119 -2.65 3.41 2.63
C PHE A 119 -1.36 4.11 3.01
N THR A 120 -0.70 3.54 4.01
CA THR A 120 0.71 3.76 4.33
C THR A 120 1.43 2.44 4.22
N ALA A 121 2.51 2.39 3.45
CA ALA A 121 3.36 1.22 3.26
C ALA A 121 4.74 1.45 3.89
N ARG A 122 5.32 0.38 4.43
CA ARG A 122 6.66 0.35 4.99
C ARG A 122 7.39 -0.88 4.49
N ILE A 123 8.63 -0.71 4.03
CA ILE A 123 9.48 -1.82 3.60
C ILE A 123 10.26 -2.34 4.80
N GLY A 124 10.06 -3.61 5.13
CA GLY A 124 10.74 -4.28 6.23
C GLY A 124 10.58 -3.53 7.55
N TYR A 125 11.66 -3.40 8.27
CA TYR A 125 11.72 -2.67 9.56
C TYR A 125 12.29 -1.25 9.40
N SER A 126 12.36 -0.76 8.15
CA SER A 126 12.82 0.60 7.88
C SER A 126 11.84 1.66 8.41
N ASN A 127 12.34 2.85 8.64
CA ASN A 127 11.50 4.01 8.99
C ASN A 127 10.90 4.69 7.76
N PHE A 128 11.26 4.24 6.56
CA PHE A 128 10.72 4.78 5.32
C PHE A 128 9.27 4.37 5.14
N LYS A 129 8.40 5.36 4.99
CA LYS A 129 6.97 5.16 4.76
C LYS A 129 6.55 5.82 3.46
N GLN A 130 5.76 5.11 2.68
CA GLN A 130 5.13 5.61 1.46
C GLN A 130 3.61 5.64 1.65
N LYS A 131 2.99 6.73 1.23
CA LYS A 131 1.53 6.89 1.25
C LYS A 131 1.00 6.89 -0.18
N GLY A 132 -0.20 6.40 -0.35
CA GLY A 132 -0.87 6.40 -1.64
C GLY A 132 -2.35 6.09 -1.52
N THR A 133 -3.02 6.09 -2.67
CA THR A 133 -4.41 5.72 -2.79
C THR A 133 -4.57 4.73 -3.93
N VAL A 134 -5.31 3.66 -3.67
CA VAL A 134 -5.64 2.60 -4.62
C VAL A 134 -7.10 2.73 -4.99
N TYR A 135 -7.38 2.76 -6.29
CA TYR A 135 -8.74 2.85 -6.84
C TYR A 135 -9.15 1.51 -7.43
N LYS A 136 -10.35 1.05 -7.12
CA LYS A 136 -10.92 -0.16 -7.71
C LYS A 136 -11.43 0.14 -9.12
N VAL A 137 -11.02 -0.69 -10.09
CA VAL A 137 -11.44 -0.58 -11.51
C VAL A 137 -12.47 -1.66 -11.84
N LYS A 138 -12.24 -2.87 -11.33
CA LYS A 138 -13.15 -4.02 -11.50
C LYS A 138 -13.22 -4.90 -10.27
#